data_45d86d9fb2457cb0a6259f55892594f4
#
_entry.id   45d86d9fb2457cb0a6259f55892594f4
#
_cell.length_a   1.000
_cell.length_b   1.000
_cell.length_c   1.000
_cell.angle_alpha   90.00
_cell.angle_beta   90.00
_cell.angle_gamma   90.00
#
_symmetry.space_group_name_H-M   'P 1'
#
loop_
_entity.id
_entity.type
_entity.pdbx_description
1 polymer ?
#
loop_
_entity_poly.entity_id
_entity_poly.type
_entity_poly.pdbx_seq_one_letter_code
_entity_poly.pdbx_strand_id
1 'polypeptide(L)'
;VVAANYNCPGQLVISGNVDAINAACEKLKAAGAKRALPLKVGGAFHSPLMQPAKDELQAAIEKTTFSAPKCPVYQNVDGKPHTDPAEIQQNLIAQLTSSVRWTSSVQAMIADGADDFTECGPGKALQGMIGRIDKTVASHGIA
;
A
#
# COMPACT_ATOMS: atom_id res chain seq x y z
N VAL A 1 -15.27 -7.76 3.91
CA VAL A 1 -14.51 -7.10 2.83
C VAL A 1 -14.07 -5.74 3.32
N VAL A 2 -12.80 -5.41 3.08
CA VAL A 2 -12.19 -4.12 3.41
C VAL A 2 -11.51 -3.52 2.19
N ALA A 3 -11.32 -2.20 2.15
CA ALA A 3 -10.44 -1.56 1.20
C ALA A 3 -8.97 -1.87 1.61
N ALA A 4 -8.24 -2.55 0.74
CA ALA A 4 -6.89 -3.03 1.01
C ALA A 4 -5.81 -2.09 0.46
N ASN A 5 -5.97 -1.59 -0.77
CA ASN A 5 -4.99 -0.69 -1.37
C ASN A 5 -5.67 0.50 -2.04
N TYR A 6 -5.32 1.68 -1.61
CA TYR A 6 -5.61 2.95 -2.29
C TYR A 6 -4.44 3.28 -3.22
N ASN A 7 -4.42 2.67 -4.41
CA ASN A 7 -3.26 2.71 -5.31
C ASN A 7 -3.13 4.05 -6.05
N CYS A 8 -4.17 4.46 -6.75
CA CYS A 8 -4.22 5.74 -7.45
C CYS A 8 -5.67 6.07 -7.82
N PRO A 9 -5.98 7.28 -8.30
CA PRO A 9 -7.32 7.61 -8.79
C PRO A 9 -7.85 6.56 -9.76
N GLY A 10 -9.05 6.02 -9.46
CA GLY A 10 -9.70 4.96 -10.24
C GLY A 10 -9.16 3.54 -10.03
N GLN A 11 -8.22 3.33 -9.10
CA GLN A 11 -7.69 1.99 -8.80
C GLN A 11 -7.67 1.72 -7.28
N LEU A 12 -8.63 0.91 -6.84
CA LEU A 12 -8.78 0.43 -5.48
C LEU A 12 -8.72 -1.10 -5.47
N VAL A 13 -8.02 -1.68 -4.50
CA VAL A 13 -8.07 -3.13 -4.23
C VAL A 13 -8.87 -3.36 -2.96
N ILE A 14 -9.72 -4.38 -2.99
CA ILE A 14 -10.47 -4.85 -1.82
C ILE A 14 -9.99 -6.25 -1.42
N SER A 15 -10.04 -6.55 -0.13
CA SER A 15 -9.60 -7.83 0.45
C SER A 15 -10.67 -8.40 1.36
N GLY A 16 -10.73 -9.73 1.46
CA GLY A 16 -11.66 -10.42 2.33
C GLY A 16 -11.86 -11.88 1.99
N ASN A 17 -12.91 -12.47 2.54
CA ASN A 17 -13.31 -13.84 2.22
C ASN A 17 -13.70 -13.96 0.73
N VAL A 18 -13.40 -15.10 0.11
CA VAL A 18 -13.58 -15.33 -1.34
C VAL A 18 -15.02 -15.08 -1.79
N ASP A 19 -16.01 -15.64 -1.08
CA ASP A 19 -17.43 -15.48 -1.44
C ASP A 19 -17.87 -14.02 -1.30
N ALA A 20 -17.40 -13.34 -0.26
CA ALA A 20 -17.69 -11.93 -0.05
C ALA A 20 -17.04 -11.02 -1.12
N ILE A 21 -15.82 -11.37 -1.59
CA ILE A 21 -15.17 -10.68 -2.72
C ILE A 21 -15.94 -10.88 -4.02
N ASN A 22 -16.38 -12.11 -4.31
CA ASN A 22 -17.19 -12.38 -5.51
C ASN A 22 -18.49 -11.58 -5.49
N ALA A 23 -19.21 -11.59 -4.36
CA ALA A 23 -20.44 -10.79 -4.20
C ALA A 23 -20.16 -9.28 -4.30
N ALA A 24 -19.04 -8.79 -3.76
CA ALA A 24 -18.65 -7.40 -3.87
C ALA A 24 -18.33 -7.01 -5.33
N CYS A 25 -17.65 -7.87 -6.09
CA CYS A 25 -17.36 -7.63 -7.51
C CYS A 25 -18.65 -7.46 -8.33
N GLU A 26 -19.67 -8.29 -8.11
CA GLU A 26 -20.95 -8.15 -8.80
C GLU A 26 -21.68 -6.84 -8.43
N LYS A 27 -21.70 -6.49 -7.12
CA LYS A 27 -22.28 -5.22 -6.67
C LYS A 27 -21.54 -4.00 -7.23
N LEU A 28 -20.22 -4.05 -7.28
CA LEU A 28 -19.41 -2.97 -7.85
C LEU A 28 -19.67 -2.78 -9.35
N LYS A 29 -19.78 -3.87 -10.12
CA LYS A 29 -20.16 -3.81 -11.54
C LYS A 29 -21.55 -3.19 -11.71
N ALA A 30 -22.53 -3.64 -10.93
CA ALA A 30 -23.87 -3.09 -10.96
C ALA A 30 -23.92 -1.60 -10.58
N ALA A 31 -23.01 -1.15 -9.71
CA ALA A 31 -22.85 0.25 -9.33
C ALA A 31 -22.04 1.09 -10.32
N GLY A 32 -21.65 0.53 -11.48
CA GLY A 32 -20.96 1.25 -12.55
C GLY A 32 -19.43 1.20 -12.52
N ALA A 33 -18.82 0.32 -11.73
CA ALA A 33 -17.39 0.11 -11.81
C ALA A 33 -17.01 -0.45 -13.18
N LYS A 34 -16.09 0.22 -13.89
CA LYS A 34 -15.63 -0.20 -15.22
C LYS A 34 -15.01 -1.59 -15.22
N ARG A 35 -14.41 -1.98 -14.09
CA ARG A 35 -13.74 -3.27 -13.92
C ARG A 35 -13.77 -3.67 -12.45
N ALA A 36 -14.25 -4.87 -12.16
CA ALA A 36 -14.18 -5.52 -10.85
C ALA A 36 -13.88 -7.00 -11.06
N LEU A 37 -12.69 -7.44 -10.71
CA LEU A 37 -12.22 -8.81 -10.93
C LEU A 37 -11.47 -9.31 -9.70
N PRO A 38 -11.61 -10.60 -9.35
CA PRO A 38 -10.73 -11.25 -8.40
C PRO A 38 -9.28 -11.25 -8.89
N LEU A 39 -8.35 -10.96 -7.98
CA LEU A 39 -6.92 -11.08 -8.23
C LEU A 39 -6.45 -12.50 -7.88
N LYS A 40 -5.52 -13.05 -8.67
CA LYS A 40 -4.90 -14.35 -8.40
C LYS A 40 -3.80 -14.18 -7.35
N VAL A 41 -4.19 -14.08 -6.07
CA VAL A 41 -3.28 -13.94 -4.92
C VAL A 41 -3.58 -14.99 -3.87
N GLY A 42 -2.58 -15.37 -3.08
CA GLY A 42 -2.66 -16.45 -2.10
C GLY A 42 -3.28 -16.09 -0.76
N GLY A 43 -3.72 -14.83 -0.55
CA GLY A 43 -4.25 -14.41 0.75
C GLY A 43 -5.02 -13.09 0.70
N ALA A 44 -5.76 -12.83 1.77
CA ALA A 44 -6.51 -11.59 1.96
C ALA A 44 -5.63 -10.49 2.57
N PHE A 45 -4.55 -10.12 1.85
CA PHE A 45 -3.58 -9.13 2.32
C PHE A 45 -4.23 -7.81 2.70
N HIS A 46 -3.64 -7.13 3.67
CA HIS A 46 -4.11 -5.84 4.19
C HIS A 46 -5.52 -5.88 4.77
N SER A 47 -5.91 -7.03 5.33
CA SER A 47 -7.20 -7.22 6.00
C SER A 47 -7.02 -7.90 7.37
N PRO A 48 -8.04 -7.86 8.25
CA PRO A 48 -8.00 -8.56 9.54
C PRO A 48 -7.76 -10.08 9.43
N LEU A 49 -8.03 -10.70 8.27
CA LEU A 49 -7.77 -12.11 8.03
C LEU A 49 -6.28 -12.48 8.01
N MET A 50 -5.40 -11.48 7.93
CA MET A 50 -3.94 -11.65 8.02
C MET A 50 -3.42 -11.64 9.46
N GLN A 51 -4.28 -11.63 10.47
CA GLN A 51 -3.84 -11.57 11.88
C GLN A 51 -2.83 -12.66 12.27
N PRO A 52 -3.00 -13.94 11.89
CA PRO A 52 -2.00 -14.96 12.23
C PRO A 52 -0.61 -14.66 11.65
N ALA A 53 -0.54 -14.23 10.40
CA ALA A 53 0.71 -13.86 9.76
C ALA A 53 1.31 -12.56 10.36
N LYS A 54 0.45 -11.63 10.84
CA LYS A 54 0.90 -10.45 11.57
C LYS A 54 1.58 -10.83 12.88
N ASP A 55 1.05 -11.77 13.63
CA ASP A 55 1.61 -12.20 14.91
C ASP A 55 3.02 -12.80 14.73
N GLU A 56 3.21 -13.62 13.68
CA GLU A 56 4.52 -14.17 13.32
C GLU A 56 5.51 -13.07 12.88
N LEU A 57 5.06 -12.15 12.01
CA LEU A 57 5.87 -11.03 11.53
C LEU A 57 6.24 -10.09 12.68
N GLN A 58 5.32 -9.79 13.57
CA GLN A 58 5.57 -8.97 14.75
C GLN A 58 6.70 -9.55 15.61
N ALA A 59 6.68 -10.87 15.88
CA ALA A 59 7.73 -11.53 16.64
C ALA A 59 9.13 -11.43 15.98
N ALA A 60 9.19 -11.38 14.65
CA ALA A 60 10.43 -11.17 13.91
C ALA A 60 10.88 -9.70 13.95
N ILE A 61 9.95 -8.76 13.79
CA ILE A 61 10.20 -7.33 13.85
C ILE A 61 10.72 -6.93 15.24
N GLU A 62 10.13 -7.42 16.32
CA GLU A 62 10.53 -7.14 17.70
C GLU A 62 11.96 -7.60 18.03
N LYS A 63 12.45 -8.62 17.31
CA LYS A 63 13.83 -9.12 17.44
C LYS A 63 14.82 -8.36 16.53
N THR A 64 14.35 -7.46 15.69
CA THR A 64 15.16 -6.72 14.73
C THR A 64 15.51 -5.35 15.29
N THR A 65 16.78 -4.98 15.25
CA THR A 65 17.21 -3.63 15.62
C THR A 65 16.89 -2.65 14.50
N PHE A 66 16.15 -1.61 14.82
CA PHE A 66 15.86 -0.50 13.91
C PHE A 66 16.76 0.69 14.25
N SER A 67 17.38 1.26 13.23
CA SER A 67 18.17 2.49 13.34
C SER A 67 17.43 3.66 12.71
N ALA A 68 17.72 4.88 13.16
CA ALA A 68 17.14 6.07 12.56
C ALA A 68 17.50 6.14 11.06
N PRO A 69 16.53 6.36 10.17
CA PRO A 69 16.76 6.46 8.75
C PRO A 69 17.52 7.77 8.41
N LYS A 70 18.28 7.76 7.31
CA LYS A 70 18.98 8.95 6.82
C LYS A 70 18.06 10.01 6.20
N CYS A 71 16.86 9.61 5.82
CA CYS A 71 15.82 10.45 5.24
C CYS A 71 14.44 9.96 5.75
N PRO A 72 13.39 10.78 5.66
CA PRO A 72 12.05 10.35 6.03
C PRO A 72 11.58 9.11 5.24
N VAL A 73 10.95 8.17 5.93
CA VAL A 73 10.33 6.98 5.34
C VAL A 73 8.82 7.18 5.33
N TYR A 74 8.21 7.25 4.15
CA TYR A 74 6.76 7.34 4.01
C TYR A 74 6.18 5.94 4.08
N GLN A 75 5.36 5.68 5.11
CA GLN A 75 4.83 4.34 5.36
C GLN A 75 3.39 4.22 4.86
N ASN A 76 3.11 3.06 4.27
CA ASN A 76 1.82 2.80 3.63
C ASN A 76 0.62 2.78 4.59
N VAL A 77 0.85 2.53 5.87
CA VAL A 77 -0.24 2.40 6.87
C VAL A 77 -0.98 3.71 7.11
N ASP A 78 -0.29 4.84 7.04
CA ASP A 78 -0.85 6.17 7.29
C ASP A 78 -0.55 7.21 6.19
N GLY A 79 0.39 6.89 5.29
CA GLY A 79 0.80 7.78 4.20
C GLY A 79 1.62 8.98 4.63
N LYS A 80 2.34 8.88 5.78
CA LYS A 80 3.09 9.98 6.38
C LYS A 80 4.59 9.69 6.46
N PRO A 81 5.45 10.73 6.54
CA PRO A 81 6.88 10.59 6.78
C PRO A 81 7.17 10.24 8.24
N HIS A 82 8.09 9.32 8.46
CA HIS A 82 8.57 8.92 9.78
C HIS A 82 10.11 8.88 9.80
N THR A 83 10.70 9.30 10.91
CA THR A 83 12.15 9.25 11.17
C THR A 83 12.48 8.55 12.50
N ASP A 84 11.50 8.35 13.36
CA ASP A 84 11.66 7.61 14.62
C ASP A 84 11.63 6.11 14.34
N PRO A 85 12.69 5.35 14.71
CA PRO A 85 12.73 3.90 14.56
C PRO A 85 11.58 3.16 15.24
N ALA A 86 11.13 3.63 16.41
CA ALA A 86 10.05 3.01 17.15
C ALA A 86 8.70 3.18 16.45
N GLU A 87 8.41 4.35 15.91
CA GLU A 87 7.22 4.60 15.09
C GLU A 87 7.23 3.75 13.81
N ILE A 88 8.40 3.71 13.12
CA ILE A 88 8.57 2.90 11.91
C ILE A 88 8.29 1.43 12.20
N GLN A 89 8.82 0.91 13.30
CA GLN A 89 8.59 -0.47 13.75
C GLN A 89 7.11 -0.76 14.00
N GLN A 90 6.43 0.10 14.74
CA GLN A 90 5.00 -0.04 15.05
C GLN A 90 4.14 0.00 13.78
N ASN A 91 4.45 0.88 12.86
CA ASN A 91 3.75 1.00 11.58
C ASN A 91 3.94 -0.24 10.70
N LEU A 92 5.14 -0.84 10.69
CA LEU A 92 5.38 -2.10 9.98
C LEU A 92 4.53 -3.25 10.56
N ILE A 93 4.42 -3.33 11.89
CA ILE A 93 3.56 -4.33 12.55
C ILE A 93 2.08 -4.10 12.18
N ALA A 94 1.63 -2.86 12.17
CA ALA A 94 0.25 -2.52 11.84
C ALA A 94 -0.10 -2.79 10.36
N GLN A 95 0.88 -2.65 9.45
CA GLN A 95 0.65 -2.65 8.00
C GLN A 95 0.01 -3.93 7.47
N LEU A 96 0.33 -5.11 8.03
CA LEU A 96 -0.12 -6.38 7.48
C LEU A 96 -1.65 -6.55 7.54
N THR A 97 -2.30 -5.93 8.51
CA THR A 97 -3.76 -5.93 8.68
C THR A 97 -4.43 -4.60 8.33
N SER A 98 -3.64 -3.61 7.87
CA SER A 98 -4.10 -2.26 7.55
C SER A 98 -3.97 -1.96 6.07
N SER A 99 -4.79 -1.05 5.56
CA SER A 99 -4.78 -0.63 4.16
C SER A 99 -3.44 0.01 3.76
N VAL A 100 -3.07 -0.19 2.50
CA VAL A 100 -1.98 0.55 1.84
C VAL A 100 -2.51 1.88 1.33
N ARG A 101 -1.98 2.97 1.84
CA ARG A 101 -2.37 4.35 1.48
C ARG A 101 -1.40 4.97 0.47
N TRP A 102 -1.13 4.25 -0.63
CA TRP A 102 -0.12 4.67 -1.62
C TRP A 102 -0.38 6.06 -2.20
N THR A 103 -1.63 6.35 -2.58
CA THR A 103 -2.01 7.68 -3.07
C THR A 103 -1.65 8.78 -2.06
N SER A 104 -1.99 8.59 -0.78
CA SER A 104 -1.68 9.56 0.27
C SER A 104 -0.18 9.72 0.49
N SER A 105 0.59 8.61 0.44
CA SER A 105 2.04 8.65 0.55
C SER A 105 2.68 9.48 -0.56
N VAL A 106 2.29 9.24 -1.82
CA VAL A 106 2.83 10.00 -2.97
C VAL A 106 2.44 11.48 -2.88
N GLN A 107 1.19 11.78 -2.53
CA GLN A 107 0.73 13.16 -2.36
C GLN A 107 1.48 13.88 -1.24
N ALA A 108 1.76 13.20 -0.13
CA ALA A 108 2.56 13.76 0.96
C ALA A 108 4.00 14.04 0.52
N MET A 109 4.65 13.09 -0.19
CA MET A 109 6.00 13.28 -0.73
C MET A 109 6.06 14.50 -1.68
N ILE A 110 5.07 14.66 -2.56
CA ILE A 110 4.99 15.81 -3.49
C ILE A 110 4.79 17.11 -2.71
N ALA A 111 3.93 17.12 -1.70
CA ALA A 111 3.72 18.28 -0.85
C ALA A 111 4.98 18.70 -0.08
N ASP A 112 5.83 17.72 0.27
CA ASP A 112 7.13 17.92 0.92
C ASP A 112 8.26 18.25 -0.08
N GLY A 113 7.94 18.40 -1.39
CA GLY A 113 8.84 18.88 -2.44
C GLY A 113 9.46 17.82 -3.33
N ALA A 114 9.00 16.56 -3.27
CA ALA A 114 9.46 15.53 -4.20
C ALA A 114 8.87 15.77 -5.60
N ASP A 115 9.74 15.86 -6.60
CA ASP A 115 9.38 16.08 -8.02
C ASP A 115 9.88 14.98 -8.96
N ASP A 116 10.69 14.05 -8.44
CA ASP A 116 11.21 12.90 -9.17
C ASP A 116 11.16 11.62 -8.32
N PHE A 117 10.66 10.53 -8.92
CA PHE A 117 10.45 9.25 -8.26
C PHE A 117 11.17 8.14 -8.99
N THR A 118 11.98 7.37 -8.27
CA THR A 118 12.66 6.19 -8.81
C THR A 118 12.08 4.91 -8.22
N GLU A 119 11.44 4.08 -9.07
CA GLU A 119 11.03 2.73 -8.69
C GLU A 119 12.24 1.80 -8.71
N CYS A 120 12.60 1.25 -7.54
CA CYS A 120 13.70 0.29 -7.41
C CYS A 120 13.16 -1.14 -7.46
N GLY A 121 13.46 -1.85 -8.55
CA GLY A 121 13.02 -3.23 -8.73
C GLY A 121 12.38 -3.50 -10.09
N PRO A 122 11.97 -4.76 -10.34
CA PRO A 122 11.46 -5.18 -11.63
C PRO A 122 10.06 -4.61 -11.91
N GLY A 123 9.82 -4.20 -13.15
CA GLY A 123 8.52 -3.72 -13.60
C GLY A 123 8.37 -2.20 -13.59
N LYS A 124 7.14 -1.74 -13.76
CA LYS A 124 6.78 -0.31 -13.87
C LYS A 124 5.45 0.01 -13.19
N ALA A 125 5.08 -0.77 -12.18
CA ALA A 125 3.78 -0.65 -11.56
C ALA A 125 3.63 0.65 -10.76
N LEU A 126 4.64 1.00 -9.98
CA LEU A 126 4.63 2.22 -9.17
C LEU A 126 4.73 3.46 -10.04
N GLN A 127 5.56 3.46 -11.09
CA GLN A 127 5.64 4.55 -12.07
C GLN A 127 4.26 4.84 -12.68
N GLY A 128 3.55 3.77 -13.10
CA GLY A 128 2.20 3.91 -13.65
C GLY A 128 1.18 4.48 -12.67
N MET A 129 1.31 4.18 -11.37
CA MET A 129 0.47 4.75 -10.32
C MET A 129 0.82 6.21 -10.05
N ILE A 130 2.11 6.56 -9.97
CA ILE A 130 2.58 7.95 -9.77
C ILE A 130 2.04 8.84 -10.87
N GLY A 131 2.19 8.46 -12.13
CA GLY A 131 1.68 9.25 -13.27
C GLY A 131 0.16 9.41 -13.33
N ARG A 132 -0.60 8.60 -12.57
CA ARG A 132 -2.05 8.77 -12.37
C ARG A 132 -2.39 9.65 -11.17
N ILE A 133 -1.53 9.68 -10.16
CA ILE A 133 -1.69 10.52 -8.96
C ILE A 133 -1.35 11.97 -9.32
N ASP A 134 -0.18 12.17 -9.94
CA ASP A 134 0.25 13.47 -10.44
C ASP A 134 1.06 13.30 -11.73
N LYS A 135 0.69 14.06 -12.76
CA LYS A 135 1.32 14.05 -14.10
C LYS A 135 2.49 15.03 -14.22
N THR A 136 2.67 15.88 -13.22
CA THR A 136 3.69 16.94 -13.26
C THR A 136 5.03 16.48 -12.70
N VAL A 137 5.06 15.38 -11.97
CA VAL A 137 6.28 14.80 -11.42
C VAL A 137 6.91 13.78 -12.36
N ALA A 138 8.23 13.67 -12.33
CA ALA A 138 8.97 12.65 -13.08
C ALA A 138 8.90 11.29 -12.37
N SER A 139 8.90 10.21 -13.16
CA SER A 139 9.02 8.86 -12.62
C SER A 139 9.78 7.95 -13.58
N HIS A 140 10.72 7.19 -13.05
CA HIS A 140 11.53 6.22 -13.78
C HIS A 140 11.86 5.01 -12.89
N GLY A 141 12.50 3.98 -13.45
CA GLY A 141 12.84 2.77 -12.73
C GLY A 141 14.28 2.33 -12.95
N ILE A 142 14.83 1.67 -11.95
CA ILE A 142 16.08 0.93 -12.00
C ILE A 142 15.82 -0.51 -11.59
N ALA A 143 16.24 -1.47 -12.41
CA ALA A 143 16.12 -2.91 -12.17
C ALA A 143 17.50 -3.54 -11.92
#